data_656829a5778b62dd55b94a2f788bf477
#
_entry.id   656829a5778b62dd55b94a2f788bf477
#
_cell.length_a   1.000
_cell.length_b   1.000
_cell.length_c   1.000
_cell.angle_alpha   90.00
_cell.angle_beta   90.00
_cell.angle_gamma   90.00
#
_symmetry.space_group_name_H-M   'P 1'
#
loop_
_entity.id
_entity.type
_entity.pdbx_description
1 polymer ?
#
loop_
_entity_poly.entity_id
_entity_poly.type
_entity_poly.pdbx_seq_one_letter_code
_entity_poly.pdbx_strand_id
1 'polypeptide(L)'
;MLLSSVAYADTCPIPEGGSAALGSMDAKDRIELLHATFDSQAVYAKRWKWAWFGIGMTTLAGSVGQAVGWAAFVDESNPKREADIIDNVIVSGFSVVGPFVSLIFAPSIEKDAPAIDQLLKDTGGGAAGSCLVIARMEELMRRDVSEEEFNVGWFQHVIAVVGVGALFGILFGEALGTSDPIAAQEHRNNAISNSLVGLVLTELQILTSPSGAIGAWNRYLGGRFSAKKTAAFSVAPMFGAAGLSFRVTF
;
A
#
# COMPACT_ATOMS: atom_id res chain seq x y z
N MET A 1 -59.47 -13.04 -8.98
CA MET A 1 -58.23 -13.28 -9.76
C MET A 1 -57.15 -12.47 -9.12
N LEU A 2 -56.29 -13.09 -8.32
CA LEU A 2 -55.06 -12.46 -7.80
C LEU A 2 -54.00 -12.62 -8.87
N LEU A 3 -53.67 -11.52 -9.57
CA LEU A 3 -52.50 -11.46 -10.42
C LEU A 3 -51.27 -11.45 -9.50
N SER A 4 -50.65 -12.63 -9.32
CA SER A 4 -49.33 -12.72 -8.75
C SER A 4 -48.37 -11.99 -9.72
N SER A 5 -47.98 -10.78 -9.38
CA SER A 5 -46.85 -10.12 -10.03
C SER A 5 -45.63 -10.97 -9.73
N VAL A 6 -45.22 -11.80 -10.68
CA VAL A 6 -43.91 -12.41 -10.69
C VAL A 6 -42.92 -11.25 -10.82
N ALA A 7 -42.33 -10.86 -9.70
CA ALA A 7 -41.19 -9.96 -9.74
C ALA A 7 -40.10 -10.70 -10.52
N TYR A 8 -39.90 -10.32 -11.80
CA TYR A 8 -38.72 -10.71 -12.52
C TYR A 8 -37.53 -10.14 -11.76
N ALA A 9 -36.74 -11.03 -11.17
CA ALA A 9 -35.44 -10.64 -10.65
C ALA A 9 -34.65 -10.01 -11.81
N ASP A 10 -34.25 -8.75 -11.62
CA ASP A 10 -33.47 -8.03 -12.63
C ASP A 10 -32.07 -8.66 -12.74
N THR A 11 -31.95 -9.66 -13.62
CA THR A 11 -30.67 -10.32 -13.86
C THR A 11 -29.81 -9.45 -14.79
N CYS A 12 -28.70 -8.95 -14.25
CA CYS A 12 -27.73 -8.21 -15.05
C CYS A 12 -26.73 -9.14 -15.73
N PRO A 13 -26.10 -8.72 -16.83
CA PRO A 13 -25.06 -9.50 -17.49
C PRO A 13 -23.98 -9.99 -16.52
N ILE A 14 -23.49 -11.21 -16.78
CA ILE A 14 -22.37 -11.79 -16.00
C ILE A 14 -21.07 -11.21 -16.58
N PRO A 15 -20.14 -10.71 -15.75
CA PRO A 15 -18.83 -10.29 -16.24
C PRO A 15 -18.02 -11.48 -16.76
N GLU A 16 -17.04 -11.20 -17.59
CA GLU A 16 -16.13 -12.22 -18.12
C GLU A 16 -15.46 -13.01 -16.98
N GLY A 17 -15.50 -14.32 -17.06
CA GLY A 17 -15.01 -15.24 -16.02
C GLY A 17 -15.95 -15.42 -14.83
N GLY A 18 -17.13 -14.79 -14.86
CA GLY A 18 -18.13 -14.94 -13.79
C GLY A 18 -18.87 -16.28 -13.82
N SER A 19 -19.17 -16.83 -12.65
CA SER A 19 -19.93 -18.09 -12.50
C SER A 19 -21.42 -17.91 -12.79
N ALA A 20 -22.11 -18.99 -13.12
CA ALA A 20 -23.58 -18.99 -13.27
C ALA A 20 -24.32 -18.57 -11.99
N ALA A 21 -23.73 -18.81 -10.80
CA ALA A 21 -24.29 -18.37 -9.54
C ALA A 21 -24.39 -16.84 -9.45
N LEU A 22 -23.44 -16.11 -10.05
CA LEU A 22 -23.50 -14.66 -10.12
C LEU A 22 -24.65 -14.18 -11.01
N GLY A 23 -24.94 -14.89 -12.10
CA GLY A 23 -26.07 -14.58 -13.00
C GLY A 23 -27.44 -14.78 -12.35
N SER A 24 -27.54 -15.60 -11.31
CA SER A 24 -28.79 -15.82 -10.56
C SER A 24 -28.97 -14.86 -9.37
N MET A 25 -27.94 -14.03 -9.07
CA MET A 25 -28.01 -13.06 -7.99
C MET A 25 -28.81 -11.83 -8.41
N ASP A 26 -29.65 -11.33 -7.52
CA ASP A 26 -30.38 -10.07 -7.71
C ASP A 26 -29.40 -8.90 -7.89
N ALA A 27 -29.77 -7.95 -8.75
CA ALA A 27 -28.96 -6.77 -9.01
C ALA A 27 -28.64 -5.96 -7.74
N LYS A 28 -29.61 -5.87 -6.83
CA LYS A 28 -29.42 -5.19 -5.55
C LYS A 28 -28.37 -5.87 -4.69
N ASP A 29 -28.42 -7.20 -4.59
CA ASP A 29 -27.46 -7.96 -3.79
C ASP A 29 -26.05 -7.87 -4.37
N ARG A 30 -25.92 -7.83 -5.72
CA ARG A 30 -24.64 -7.60 -6.40
C ARG A 30 -24.06 -6.22 -6.08
N ILE A 31 -24.90 -5.18 -6.11
CA ILE A 31 -24.50 -3.81 -5.76
C ILE A 31 -24.04 -3.77 -4.31
N GLU A 32 -24.85 -4.31 -3.37
CA GLU A 32 -24.49 -4.29 -1.93
C GLU A 32 -23.16 -5.01 -1.67
N LEU A 33 -22.93 -6.15 -2.31
CA LEU A 33 -21.70 -6.91 -2.17
C LEU A 33 -20.47 -6.15 -2.69
N LEU A 34 -20.58 -5.57 -3.90
CA LEU A 34 -19.51 -4.77 -4.48
C LEU A 34 -19.24 -3.51 -3.66
N HIS A 35 -20.30 -2.79 -3.27
CA HIS A 35 -20.20 -1.57 -2.46
C HIS A 35 -19.50 -1.85 -1.12
N ALA A 36 -19.95 -2.86 -0.37
CA ALA A 36 -19.30 -3.25 0.88
C ALA A 36 -17.82 -3.64 0.70
N THR A 37 -17.49 -4.20 -0.47
CA THR A 37 -16.11 -4.53 -0.82
C THR A 37 -15.28 -3.27 -1.02
N PHE A 38 -15.76 -2.31 -1.81
CA PHE A 38 -15.07 -1.03 -2.03
C PHE A 38 -14.86 -0.28 -0.71
N ASP A 39 -15.89 -0.16 0.13
CA ASP A 39 -15.79 0.52 1.42
C ASP A 39 -14.72 -0.09 2.32
N SER A 40 -14.75 -1.41 2.45
CA SER A 40 -13.80 -2.12 3.33
C SER A 40 -12.35 -1.98 2.83
N GLN A 41 -12.14 -2.10 1.52
CA GLN A 41 -10.82 -1.99 0.92
C GLN A 41 -10.31 -0.55 0.90
N ALA A 42 -11.17 0.44 0.65
CA ALA A 42 -10.81 1.86 0.71
C ALA A 42 -10.32 2.28 2.11
N VAL A 43 -11.00 1.80 3.17
CA VAL A 43 -10.57 2.05 4.56
C VAL A 43 -9.20 1.44 4.82
N TYR A 44 -8.94 0.22 4.36
CA TYR A 44 -7.64 -0.41 4.51
C TYR A 44 -6.55 0.33 3.72
N ALA A 45 -6.79 0.64 2.45
CA ALA A 45 -5.88 1.37 1.58
C ALA A 45 -5.49 2.74 2.17
N LYS A 46 -6.48 3.47 2.70
CA LYS A 46 -6.26 4.76 3.39
C LYS A 46 -5.37 4.61 4.62
N ARG A 47 -5.63 3.59 5.46
CA ARG A 47 -4.82 3.32 6.66
C ARG A 47 -3.40 2.94 6.29
N TRP A 48 -3.23 2.08 5.30
CA TRP A 48 -1.93 1.65 4.79
C TRP A 48 -1.12 2.84 4.30
N LYS A 49 -1.71 3.69 3.44
CA LYS A 49 -1.08 4.90 2.91
C LYS A 49 -0.55 5.81 4.02
N TRP A 50 -1.39 6.14 5.01
CA TRP A 50 -0.99 7.03 6.08
C TRP A 50 -0.01 6.40 7.06
N ALA A 51 -0.09 5.09 7.29
CA ALA A 51 0.89 4.38 8.11
C ALA A 51 2.29 4.45 7.47
N TRP A 52 2.40 4.14 6.18
CA TRP A 52 3.67 4.19 5.46
C TRP A 52 4.19 5.61 5.26
N PHE A 53 3.32 6.58 5.03
CA PHE A 53 3.71 7.98 5.06
C PHE A 53 4.31 8.37 6.41
N GLY A 54 3.67 7.99 7.52
CA GLY A 54 4.17 8.24 8.87
C GLY A 54 5.51 7.56 9.15
N ILE A 55 5.68 6.29 8.76
CA ILE A 55 6.95 5.56 8.89
C ILE A 55 8.05 6.27 8.11
N GLY A 56 7.81 6.62 6.85
CA GLY A 56 8.77 7.32 6.03
C GLY A 56 9.15 8.71 6.58
N MET A 57 8.18 9.48 7.07
CA MET A 57 8.45 10.77 7.73
C MET A 57 9.26 10.61 9.03
N THR A 58 9.02 9.54 9.78
CA THR A 58 9.80 9.23 10.98
C THR A 58 11.25 8.86 10.63
N THR A 59 11.44 8.07 9.58
CA THR A 59 12.79 7.72 9.08
C THR A 59 13.53 8.96 8.61
N LEU A 60 12.87 9.83 7.85
CA LEU A 60 13.43 11.10 7.40
C LEU A 60 13.82 12.00 8.60
N ALA A 61 12.91 12.19 9.54
CA ALA A 61 13.17 13.00 10.73
C ALA A 61 14.32 12.43 11.58
N GLY A 62 14.41 11.09 11.67
CA GLY A 62 15.48 10.39 12.36
C GLY A 62 16.84 10.64 11.70
N SER A 63 16.98 10.46 10.40
CA SER A 63 18.24 10.68 9.70
C SER A 63 18.68 12.15 9.68
N VAL A 64 17.75 13.09 9.47
CA VAL A 64 18.04 14.53 9.61
C VAL A 64 18.45 14.87 11.02
N GLY A 65 17.73 14.35 12.04
CA GLY A 65 18.06 14.57 13.46
C GLY A 65 19.44 14.04 13.84
N GLN A 66 19.84 12.89 13.30
CA GLN A 66 21.18 12.34 13.50
C GLN A 66 22.25 13.23 12.82
N ALA A 67 22.05 13.64 11.57
CA ALA A 67 23.00 14.53 10.88
C ALA A 67 23.20 15.84 11.65
N VAL A 68 22.11 16.47 12.11
CA VAL A 68 22.15 17.70 12.93
C VAL A 68 22.82 17.44 14.27
N GLY A 69 22.52 16.31 14.93
CA GLY A 69 23.12 15.93 16.21
C GLY A 69 24.64 15.77 16.10
N TRP A 70 25.12 15.08 15.07
CA TRP A 70 26.55 14.94 14.79
C TRP A 70 27.19 16.29 14.49
N ALA A 71 26.54 17.13 13.71
CA ALA A 71 27.07 18.45 13.36
C ALA A 71 27.16 19.40 14.57
N ALA A 72 26.17 19.37 15.46
CA ALA A 72 26.05 20.36 16.55
C ALA A 72 26.71 19.93 17.88
N PHE A 73 26.77 18.63 18.18
CA PHE A 73 27.14 18.13 19.49
C PHE A 73 28.35 17.22 19.55
N VAL A 74 28.88 16.79 18.37
CA VAL A 74 30.08 15.95 18.31
C VAL A 74 31.30 16.81 17.98
N ASP A 75 32.40 16.58 18.67
CA ASP A 75 33.65 17.30 18.46
C ASP A 75 34.18 17.15 17.05
N GLU A 76 34.70 18.23 16.45
CA GLU A 76 35.26 18.24 15.08
C GLU A 76 36.47 17.31 14.90
N SER A 77 37.17 17.01 16.04
CA SER A 77 38.27 16.05 16.02
C SER A 77 37.85 14.60 15.96
N ASN A 78 36.53 14.29 16.08
CA ASN A 78 36.05 12.94 15.99
C ASN A 78 36.08 12.45 14.52
N PRO A 79 36.89 11.42 14.19
CA PRO A 79 37.06 10.98 12.81
C PRO A 79 35.80 10.38 12.16
N LYS A 80 34.79 10.04 13.00
CA LYS A 80 33.51 9.52 12.50
C LYS A 80 32.50 10.61 12.16
N ARG A 81 32.69 11.83 12.70
CA ARG A 81 31.70 12.91 12.63
C ARG A 81 31.33 13.25 11.19
N GLU A 82 32.34 13.45 10.35
CA GLU A 82 32.11 13.80 8.94
C GLU A 82 31.39 12.68 8.18
N ALA A 83 31.82 11.44 8.38
CA ALA A 83 31.19 10.27 7.75
C ALA A 83 29.72 10.15 8.14
N ASP A 84 29.41 10.25 9.44
CA ASP A 84 28.03 10.15 9.91
C ASP A 84 27.14 11.29 9.43
N ILE A 85 27.66 12.52 9.33
CA ILE A 85 26.90 13.65 8.76
C ILE A 85 26.58 13.38 7.30
N ILE A 86 27.59 13.03 6.49
CA ILE A 86 27.42 12.78 5.04
C ILE A 86 26.45 11.65 4.81
N ASP A 87 26.64 10.52 5.47
CA ASP A 87 25.79 9.34 5.31
C ASP A 87 24.33 9.60 5.71
N ASN A 88 24.11 10.32 6.81
CA ASN A 88 22.76 10.69 7.23
C ASN A 88 22.09 11.70 6.29
N VAL A 89 22.85 12.60 5.67
CA VAL A 89 22.34 13.50 4.63
C VAL A 89 21.92 12.69 3.39
N ILE A 90 22.76 11.74 2.94
CA ILE A 90 22.43 10.85 1.82
C ILE A 90 21.18 10.02 2.13
N VAL A 91 21.13 9.37 3.29
CA VAL A 91 19.97 8.59 3.75
C VAL A 91 18.72 9.45 3.84
N SER A 92 18.83 10.71 4.31
CA SER A 92 17.72 11.66 4.33
C SER A 92 17.17 11.92 2.93
N GLY A 93 18.04 12.10 1.94
CA GLY A 93 17.65 12.28 0.54
C GLY A 93 16.84 11.10 0.01
N PHE A 94 17.28 9.87 0.27
CA PHE A 94 16.52 8.67 -0.09
C PHE A 94 15.22 8.52 0.71
N SER A 95 15.24 8.88 2.00
CA SER A 95 14.07 8.79 2.89
C SER A 95 12.95 9.76 2.51
N VAL A 96 13.25 10.85 1.79
CA VAL A 96 12.22 11.76 1.25
C VAL A 96 11.34 11.05 0.22
N VAL A 97 11.92 10.17 -0.61
CA VAL A 97 11.19 9.53 -1.71
C VAL A 97 10.06 8.62 -1.20
N GLY A 98 10.31 7.80 -0.17
CA GLY A 98 9.37 6.80 0.33
C GLY A 98 7.99 7.36 0.73
N PRO A 99 7.90 8.39 1.60
CA PRO A 99 6.63 8.99 2.00
C PRO A 99 5.85 9.56 0.81
N PHE A 100 6.55 10.22 -0.13
CA PHE A 100 5.88 10.80 -1.29
C PHE A 100 5.40 9.73 -2.28
N VAL A 101 6.14 8.64 -2.43
CA VAL A 101 5.71 7.49 -3.24
C VAL A 101 4.39 6.93 -2.70
N SER A 102 4.23 6.75 -1.39
CA SER A 102 2.98 6.25 -0.81
C SER A 102 1.77 7.18 -1.01
N LEU A 103 2.00 8.49 -1.18
CA LEU A 103 0.94 9.46 -1.49
C LEU A 103 0.61 9.51 -2.98
N ILE A 104 1.62 9.46 -3.85
CA ILE A 104 1.47 9.56 -5.32
C ILE A 104 0.85 8.27 -5.86
N PHE A 105 1.33 7.13 -5.38
CA PHE A 105 0.86 5.80 -5.78
C PHE A 105 -0.16 5.23 -4.77
N ALA A 106 -0.98 6.12 -4.19
CA ALA A 106 -2.09 5.69 -3.35
C ALA A 106 -3.04 4.79 -4.14
N PRO A 107 -3.49 3.66 -3.58
CA PRO A 107 -4.39 2.74 -4.26
C PRO A 107 -5.65 3.45 -4.77
N SER A 108 -6.05 3.20 -6.02
CA SER A 108 -7.18 3.89 -6.66
C SER A 108 -8.51 3.59 -5.97
N ILE A 109 -8.65 2.45 -5.33
CA ILE A 109 -9.84 2.05 -4.58
C ILE A 109 -10.23 3.08 -3.49
N GLU A 110 -9.27 3.83 -2.94
CA GLU A 110 -9.56 4.93 -1.98
C GLU A 110 -10.37 6.06 -2.64
N LYS A 111 -10.16 6.29 -3.94
CA LYS A 111 -10.85 7.33 -4.72
C LYS A 111 -12.14 6.78 -5.34
N ASP A 112 -12.19 5.49 -5.62
CA ASP A 112 -13.31 4.86 -6.30
C ASP A 112 -14.51 4.61 -5.38
N ALA A 113 -14.29 4.31 -4.11
CA ALA A 113 -15.37 4.12 -3.16
C ALA A 113 -16.32 5.35 -3.09
N PRO A 114 -15.85 6.60 -2.87
CA PRO A 114 -16.74 7.76 -2.91
C PRO A 114 -17.34 8.05 -4.29
N ALA A 115 -16.66 7.68 -5.38
CA ALA A 115 -17.23 7.83 -6.73
C ALA A 115 -18.40 6.86 -6.95
N ILE A 116 -18.35 5.67 -6.38
CA ILE A 116 -19.44 4.69 -6.38
C ILE A 116 -20.62 5.21 -5.56
N ASP A 117 -20.39 5.80 -4.38
CA ASP A 117 -21.43 6.43 -3.58
C ASP A 117 -22.19 7.51 -4.36
N GLN A 118 -21.47 8.31 -5.14
CA GLN A 118 -22.07 9.31 -6.00
C GLN A 118 -22.89 8.67 -7.12
N LEU A 119 -22.33 7.65 -7.79
CA LEU A 119 -23.01 6.91 -8.86
C LEU A 119 -24.33 6.29 -8.38
N LEU A 120 -24.34 5.70 -7.17
CA LEU A 120 -25.55 5.12 -6.57
C LEU A 120 -26.62 6.18 -6.28
N LYS A 121 -26.24 7.38 -5.87
CA LYS A 121 -27.18 8.51 -5.65
C LYS A 121 -27.78 9.02 -6.96
N ASP A 122 -26.96 9.09 -8.02
CA ASP A 122 -27.35 9.69 -9.29
C ASP A 122 -28.25 8.78 -10.13
N THR A 123 -28.16 7.46 -9.93
CA THR A 123 -28.82 6.47 -10.82
C THR A 123 -30.27 6.13 -10.47
N GLY A 124 -30.79 6.56 -9.32
CA GLY A 124 -32.23 6.58 -9.03
C GLY A 124 -32.97 5.22 -9.00
N GLY A 125 -32.29 4.08 -8.94
CA GLY A 125 -32.88 2.80 -8.52
C GLY A 125 -33.78 2.05 -9.51
N GLY A 126 -33.77 2.34 -10.82
CA GLY A 126 -34.48 1.54 -11.83
C GLY A 126 -33.66 0.32 -12.29
N ALA A 127 -34.34 -0.74 -12.80
CA ALA A 127 -33.70 -1.99 -13.24
C ALA A 127 -32.54 -1.81 -14.23
N ALA A 128 -32.75 -0.99 -15.28
CA ALA A 128 -31.73 -0.67 -16.27
C ALA A 128 -30.58 0.12 -15.66
N GLY A 129 -30.87 1.02 -14.71
CA GLY A 129 -29.87 1.77 -13.95
C GLY A 129 -29.02 0.85 -13.07
N SER A 130 -29.60 -0.14 -12.43
CA SER A 130 -28.88 -1.11 -11.60
C SER A 130 -27.82 -1.89 -12.36
N CYS A 131 -28.14 -2.38 -13.56
CA CYS A 131 -27.16 -3.10 -14.41
C CYS A 131 -26.03 -2.20 -14.89
N LEU A 132 -26.31 -0.93 -15.19
CA LEU A 132 -25.27 0.04 -15.55
C LEU A 132 -24.33 0.32 -14.36
N VAL A 133 -24.89 0.49 -13.17
CA VAL A 133 -24.12 0.67 -11.94
C VAL A 133 -23.21 -0.53 -11.70
N ILE A 134 -23.76 -1.75 -11.77
CA ILE A 134 -22.98 -2.98 -11.61
C ILE A 134 -21.82 -3.04 -12.62
N ALA A 135 -22.10 -2.81 -13.90
CA ALA A 135 -21.07 -2.84 -14.93
C ALA A 135 -19.95 -1.83 -14.64
N ARG A 136 -20.29 -0.63 -14.13
CA ARG A 136 -19.29 0.37 -13.76
C ARG A 136 -18.49 -0.03 -12.51
N MET A 137 -19.15 -0.58 -11.50
CA MET A 137 -18.47 -1.07 -10.31
C MET A 137 -17.52 -2.23 -10.63
N GLU A 138 -17.93 -3.13 -11.51
CA GLU A 138 -17.10 -4.25 -11.98
C GLU A 138 -15.88 -3.78 -12.79
N GLU A 139 -16.05 -2.74 -13.61
CA GLU A 139 -14.94 -2.12 -14.35
C GLU A 139 -13.92 -1.50 -13.39
N LEU A 140 -14.40 -0.72 -12.39
CA LEU A 140 -13.55 -0.13 -11.37
C LEU A 140 -12.82 -1.20 -10.55
N MET A 141 -13.54 -2.24 -10.11
CA MET A 141 -12.95 -3.34 -9.36
C MET A 141 -11.87 -4.08 -10.15
N ARG A 142 -12.07 -4.31 -11.46
CA ARG A 142 -11.08 -4.94 -12.34
C ARG A 142 -9.82 -4.08 -12.46
N ARG A 143 -9.98 -2.76 -12.55
CA ARG A 143 -8.85 -1.82 -12.56
C ARG A 143 -8.07 -1.87 -11.25
N ASP A 144 -8.78 -1.83 -10.11
CA ASP A 144 -8.17 -1.90 -8.79
C ASP A 144 -7.42 -3.22 -8.58
N VAL A 145 -7.99 -4.34 -9.04
CA VAL A 145 -7.32 -5.65 -9.03
C VAL A 145 -6.01 -5.62 -9.84
N SER A 146 -6.04 -5.07 -11.05
CA SER A 146 -4.83 -4.97 -11.89
C SER A 146 -3.76 -4.10 -11.24
N GLU A 147 -4.15 -3.01 -10.56
CA GLU A 147 -3.24 -2.15 -9.81
C GLU A 147 -2.66 -2.88 -8.58
N GLU A 148 -3.50 -3.60 -7.82
CA GLU A 148 -3.02 -4.40 -6.69
C GLU A 148 -2.06 -5.52 -7.14
N GLU A 149 -2.36 -6.23 -8.25
CA GLU A 149 -1.47 -7.24 -8.83
C GLU A 149 -0.11 -6.66 -9.22
N PHE A 150 -0.10 -5.46 -9.77
CA PHE A 150 1.15 -4.75 -10.06
C PHE A 150 1.90 -4.38 -8.77
N ASN A 151 1.19 -3.86 -7.77
CA ASN A 151 1.79 -3.38 -6.51
C ASN A 151 2.37 -4.49 -5.63
N VAL A 152 1.84 -5.72 -5.71
CA VAL A 152 2.39 -6.90 -5.01
C VAL A 152 3.22 -7.81 -5.92
N GLY A 153 3.39 -7.42 -7.19
CA GLY A 153 4.10 -8.19 -8.19
C GLY A 153 5.62 -8.19 -8.00
N TRP A 154 6.29 -9.17 -8.58
CA TRP A 154 7.76 -9.33 -8.50
C TRP A 154 8.54 -8.08 -8.95
N PHE A 155 7.97 -7.27 -9.82
CA PHE A 155 8.60 -6.07 -10.34
C PHE A 155 8.86 -5.03 -9.23
N GLN A 156 7.97 -4.92 -8.25
CA GLN A 156 8.16 -4.03 -7.10
C GLN A 156 9.36 -4.46 -6.23
N HIS A 157 9.55 -5.76 -6.06
CA HIS A 157 10.72 -6.30 -5.36
C HIS A 157 12.03 -5.96 -6.09
N VAL A 158 12.03 -6.01 -7.44
CA VAL A 158 13.20 -5.61 -8.23
C VAL A 158 13.49 -4.13 -8.06
N ILE A 159 12.46 -3.26 -8.12
CA ILE A 159 12.63 -1.81 -7.89
C ILE A 159 13.19 -1.56 -6.48
N ALA A 160 12.68 -2.26 -5.47
CA ALA A 160 13.17 -2.18 -4.09
C ALA A 160 14.67 -2.51 -4.01
N VAL A 161 15.07 -3.65 -4.58
CA VAL A 161 16.48 -4.08 -4.58
C VAL A 161 17.38 -3.09 -5.34
N VAL A 162 16.92 -2.57 -6.48
CA VAL A 162 17.68 -1.57 -7.26
C VAL A 162 17.82 -0.26 -6.49
N GLY A 163 16.75 0.23 -5.87
CA GLY A 163 16.78 1.47 -5.09
C GLY A 163 17.69 1.37 -3.87
N VAL A 164 17.58 0.27 -3.12
CA VAL A 164 18.45 0.00 -1.97
C VAL A 164 19.88 -0.26 -2.40
N GLY A 165 20.08 -0.95 -3.52
CA GLY A 165 21.41 -1.16 -4.12
C GLY A 165 22.10 0.15 -4.55
N ALA A 166 21.33 1.11 -5.05
CA ALA A 166 21.84 2.45 -5.35
C ALA A 166 22.28 3.19 -4.08
N LEU A 167 21.46 3.16 -3.02
CA LEU A 167 21.84 3.72 -1.71
C LEU A 167 23.13 3.09 -1.19
N PHE A 168 23.20 1.75 -1.18
CA PHE A 168 24.40 1.02 -0.78
C PHE A 168 25.62 1.44 -1.60
N GLY A 169 25.48 1.50 -2.93
CA GLY A 169 26.57 1.87 -3.85
C GLY A 169 27.11 3.27 -3.60
N ILE A 170 26.23 4.23 -3.29
CA ILE A 170 26.63 5.61 -2.98
C ILE A 170 27.40 5.64 -1.65
N LEU A 171 26.82 5.11 -0.56
CA LEU A 171 27.44 5.09 0.76
C LEU A 171 28.76 4.31 0.78
N PHE A 172 28.81 3.18 0.05
CA PHE A 172 30.03 2.40 -0.08
C PHE A 172 31.08 3.10 -0.94
N GLY A 173 30.66 3.89 -1.93
CA GLY A 173 31.51 4.74 -2.74
C GLY A 173 32.26 5.78 -1.88
N GLU A 174 31.59 6.42 -0.91
CA GLU A 174 32.23 7.32 0.06
C GLU A 174 33.32 6.60 0.85
N ALA A 175 33.06 5.34 1.26
CA ALA A 175 34.06 4.51 1.95
C ALA A 175 35.34 4.23 1.12
N LEU A 176 35.21 4.21 -0.20
CA LEU A 176 36.36 4.02 -1.12
C LEU A 176 37.06 5.34 -1.44
N GLY A 177 36.35 6.46 -1.35
CA GLY A 177 36.85 7.80 -1.65
C GLY A 177 37.65 8.45 -0.51
N THR A 178 37.42 8.02 0.75
CA THR A 178 38.13 8.58 1.91
C THR A 178 39.46 7.89 2.17
N SER A 179 40.49 8.67 2.54
CA SER A 179 41.80 8.17 2.96
C SER A 179 41.87 7.85 4.46
N ASP A 180 40.93 8.32 5.28
CA ASP A 180 40.86 8.03 6.69
C ASP A 180 40.29 6.64 6.93
N PRO A 181 41.05 5.71 7.55
CA PRO A 181 40.59 4.33 7.75
C PRO A 181 39.40 4.22 8.70
N ILE A 182 39.23 5.15 9.66
CA ILE A 182 38.12 5.16 10.61
C ILE A 182 36.86 5.64 9.92
N ALA A 183 36.95 6.74 9.14
CA ALA A 183 35.82 7.21 8.33
C ALA A 183 35.42 6.19 7.27
N ALA A 184 36.37 5.55 6.59
CA ALA A 184 36.10 4.47 5.64
C ALA A 184 35.34 3.29 6.26
N GLN A 185 35.70 2.90 7.48
CA GLN A 185 35.01 1.84 8.20
C GLN A 185 33.58 2.27 8.60
N GLU A 186 33.38 3.53 9.01
CA GLU A 186 32.06 4.05 9.36
C GLU A 186 31.14 4.10 8.16
N HIS A 187 31.57 4.62 7.01
CA HIS A 187 30.80 4.59 5.76
C HIS A 187 30.38 3.17 5.37
N ARG A 188 31.28 2.16 5.53
CA ARG A 188 30.92 0.76 5.25
C ARG A 188 29.84 0.24 6.20
N ASN A 189 29.96 0.54 7.50
CA ASN A 189 28.97 0.15 8.49
C ASN A 189 27.60 0.78 8.18
N ASN A 190 27.61 2.06 7.86
CA ASN A 190 26.43 2.82 7.50
C ASN A 190 25.81 2.34 6.19
N ALA A 191 26.65 2.02 5.19
CA ALA A 191 26.18 1.43 3.94
C ALA A 191 25.42 0.12 4.17
N ILE A 192 25.98 -0.78 4.97
CA ILE A 192 25.36 -2.08 5.28
C ILE A 192 24.09 -1.88 6.09
N SER A 193 24.15 -1.15 7.21
CA SER A 193 23.03 -1.01 8.14
C SER A 193 21.85 -0.26 7.52
N ASN A 194 22.09 0.87 6.86
CA ASN A 194 21.03 1.67 6.24
C ASN A 194 20.39 0.94 5.05
N SER A 195 21.19 0.23 4.25
CA SER A 195 20.67 -0.56 3.14
C SER A 195 19.85 -1.75 3.62
N LEU A 196 20.28 -2.43 4.68
CA LEU A 196 19.50 -3.53 5.26
C LEU A 196 18.17 -3.04 5.81
N VAL A 197 18.19 -1.95 6.57
CA VAL A 197 16.95 -1.34 7.10
C VAL A 197 16.05 -0.86 5.94
N GLY A 198 16.61 -0.21 4.94
CA GLY A 198 15.88 0.24 3.76
C GLY A 198 15.23 -0.92 3.01
N LEU A 199 15.96 -2.04 2.80
CA LEU A 199 15.41 -3.24 2.17
C LEU A 199 14.26 -3.84 2.97
N VAL A 200 14.45 -4.01 4.28
CA VAL A 200 13.41 -4.57 5.16
C VAL A 200 12.15 -3.69 5.14
N LEU A 201 12.29 -2.38 5.26
CA LEU A 201 11.15 -1.45 5.23
C LEU A 201 10.43 -1.49 3.87
N THR A 202 11.15 -1.50 2.76
CA THR A 202 10.55 -1.53 1.43
C THR A 202 9.83 -2.86 1.18
N GLU A 203 10.43 -4.00 1.56
CA GLU A 203 9.79 -5.31 1.46
C GLU A 203 8.52 -5.40 2.34
N LEU A 204 8.56 -4.88 3.56
CA LEU A 204 7.38 -4.81 4.42
C LEU A 204 6.29 -3.92 3.79
N GLN A 205 6.66 -2.83 3.13
CA GLN A 205 5.71 -1.97 2.41
C GLN A 205 5.00 -2.73 1.29
N ILE A 206 5.75 -3.48 0.49
CA ILE A 206 5.21 -4.31 -0.60
C ILE A 206 4.32 -5.42 -0.02
N LEU A 207 4.81 -6.18 0.95
CA LEU A 207 4.09 -7.30 1.57
C LEU A 207 2.82 -6.89 2.31
N THR A 208 2.75 -5.65 2.81
CA THR A 208 1.56 -5.10 3.47
C THR A 208 0.69 -4.25 2.54
N SER A 209 1.05 -4.14 1.26
CA SER A 209 0.25 -3.43 0.26
C SER A 209 -1.17 -4.01 0.18
N PRO A 210 -2.18 -3.17 -0.04
CA PRO A 210 -3.54 -3.65 -0.25
C PRO A 210 -3.58 -4.70 -1.36
N SER A 211 -4.16 -5.86 -1.06
CA SER A 211 -4.37 -6.96 -2.01
C SER A 211 -5.75 -7.60 -1.83
N GLY A 212 -6.62 -6.90 -1.10
CA GLY A 212 -7.95 -7.39 -0.76
C GLY A 212 -8.91 -7.40 -1.93
N ALA A 213 -8.76 -6.48 -2.91
CA ALA A 213 -9.57 -6.43 -4.11
C ALA A 213 -9.36 -7.67 -4.98
N ILE A 214 -8.12 -8.16 -5.12
CA ILE A 214 -7.82 -9.43 -5.83
C ILE A 214 -8.62 -10.59 -5.24
N GLY A 215 -8.55 -10.76 -3.92
CA GLY A 215 -9.27 -11.82 -3.23
C GLY A 215 -10.79 -11.68 -3.29
N ALA A 216 -11.30 -10.46 -3.19
CA ALA A 216 -12.73 -10.15 -3.27
C ALA A 216 -13.27 -10.37 -4.68
N TRP A 217 -12.55 -9.93 -5.69
CA TRP A 217 -12.91 -10.13 -7.10
C TRP A 217 -12.98 -11.61 -7.47
N ASN A 218 -11.98 -12.39 -7.09
CA ASN A 218 -11.96 -13.83 -7.34
C ASN A 218 -13.13 -14.56 -6.64
N ARG A 219 -13.51 -14.13 -5.42
CA ARG A 219 -14.70 -14.67 -4.74
C ARG A 219 -15.99 -14.27 -5.45
N TYR A 220 -16.08 -13.01 -5.88
CA TYR A 220 -17.21 -12.49 -6.62
C TYR A 220 -17.41 -13.26 -7.93
N LEU A 221 -16.40 -13.38 -8.77
CA LEU A 221 -16.46 -14.15 -10.01
C LEU A 221 -16.81 -15.63 -9.75
N GLY A 222 -16.25 -16.23 -8.72
CA GLY A 222 -16.50 -17.62 -8.34
C GLY A 222 -17.86 -17.89 -7.71
N GLY A 223 -18.71 -16.87 -7.52
CA GLY A 223 -20.04 -17.04 -6.90
C GLY A 223 -19.96 -17.40 -5.41
N ARG A 224 -18.85 -17.09 -4.73
CA ARG A 224 -18.62 -17.38 -3.32
C ARG A 224 -18.91 -16.12 -2.47
N PHE A 225 -20.15 -15.94 -2.13
CA PHE A 225 -20.65 -14.70 -1.50
C PHE A 225 -20.62 -14.69 0.03
N SER A 226 -20.23 -15.79 0.68
CA SER A 226 -20.05 -15.78 2.14
C SER A 226 -18.81 -14.95 2.51
N ALA A 227 -19.04 -13.95 3.34
CA ALA A 227 -17.96 -13.13 3.90
C ALA A 227 -17.06 -14.00 4.78
N LYS A 228 -16.03 -14.63 4.20
CA LYS A 228 -14.95 -15.19 4.99
C LYS A 228 -14.19 -14.02 5.58
N LYS A 229 -14.15 -13.91 6.91
CA LYS A 229 -13.32 -12.91 7.59
C LYS A 229 -11.91 -13.04 7.04
N THR A 230 -11.47 -12.04 6.30
CA THR A 230 -10.10 -12.01 5.77
C THR A 230 -9.20 -11.67 6.96
N ALA A 231 -8.15 -12.44 7.17
CA ALA A 231 -7.15 -12.10 8.16
C ALA A 231 -6.62 -10.69 7.85
N ALA A 232 -6.81 -9.76 8.77
CA ALA A 232 -6.29 -8.40 8.65
C ALA A 232 -4.98 -8.32 9.43
N PHE A 233 -3.91 -7.96 8.73
CA PHE A 233 -2.62 -7.65 9.34
C PHE A 233 -2.55 -6.14 9.57
N SER A 234 -2.21 -5.72 10.78
CA SER A 234 -1.97 -4.32 11.07
C SER A 234 -0.63 -4.13 11.79
N VAL A 235 0.12 -3.15 11.31
CA VAL A 235 1.35 -2.68 11.94
C VAL A 235 1.04 -1.32 12.55
N ALA A 236 1.37 -1.13 13.82
CA ALA A 236 1.21 0.16 14.49
C ALA A 236 2.47 0.49 15.29
N PRO A 237 2.92 1.76 15.28
CA PRO A 237 3.99 2.20 16.15
C PRO A 237 3.53 2.09 17.60
N MET A 238 4.40 1.60 18.48
CA MET A 238 4.18 1.59 19.93
C MET A 238 4.66 2.92 20.51
N PHE A 239 3.71 3.75 20.94
CA PHE A 239 4.03 4.99 21.65
C PHE A 239 4.55 4.65 23.04
N GLY A 240 5.80 5.05 23.36
CA GLY A 240 6.44 4.84 24.66
C GLY A 240 7.52 3.76 24.72
N ALA A 241 7.69 2.97 23.67
CA ALA A 241 8.84 2.09 23.46
C ALA A 241 9.22 2.14 21.97
N ALA A 242 10.52 2.19 21.67
CA ALA A 242 10.98 2.08 20.28
C ALA A 242 10.63 0.68 19.74
N GLY A 243 9.48 0.53 19.12
CA GLY A 243 9.00 -0.74 18.61
C GLY A 243 7.81 -0.63 17.68
N LEU A 244 7.58 -1.69 16.91
CA LEU A 244 6.42 -1.87 16.06
C LEU A 244 5.54 -2.97 16.66
N SER A 245 4.24 -2.75 16.78
CA SER A 245 3.29 -3.78 17.14
C SER A 245 2.69 -4.40 15.88
N PHE A 246 2.64 -5.73 15.85
CA PHE A 246 2.03 -6.50 14.79
C PHE A 246 0.73 -7.11 15.33
N ARG A 247 -0.38 -6.84 14.67
CA ARG A 247 -1.67 -7.44 15.03
C ARG A 247 -2.25 -8.18 13.83
N VAL A 248 -2.48 -9.48 14.00
CA VAL A 248 -3.22 -10.30 13.03
C VAL A 248 -4.62 -10.53 13.60
N THR A 249 -5.65 -10.17 12.82
CA THR A 249 -7.06 -10.44 13.15
C THR A 249 -7.58 -11.45 12.13
N PHE A 250 -8.09 -12.59 12.60
CA PHE A 250 -8.65 -13.68 11.80
C PHE A 250 -10.18 -13.59 11.74
#